data_3157b6301e814348afc6ea03cb25dab1
#
_entry.id   3157b6301e814348afc6ea03cb25dab1
#
_cell.length_a   1.000
_cell.length_b   1.000
_cell.length_c   1.000
_cell.angle_alpha   90.00
_cell.angle_beta   90.00
_cell.angle_gamma   90.00
#
_symmetry.space_group_name_H-M   'P 1'
#
loop_
_entity.id
_entity.type
_entity.pdbx_description
1 polymer ?
#
loop_
_entity_poly.entity_id
_entity_poly.type
_entity_poly.pdbx_seq_one_letter_code
_entity_poly.pdbx_strand_id
1 'polypeptide(L)'
;PLYEQNKYLAGESVRQLDDDVRTTIAEQGIRNGLLTSVAPTGTISIFADNVSSGLEPVFSFKYKRNVLMPDGSRREEDVSDYAYRLYHREYGENTALTDAFVDAQTLTPTDHIRMQATVQAYIDSAVSKTVNVPEDIGFEAFKDIYLAAYEQGCKGITTYRPNDVTGSVLRTEPTKDTSQSELPLDTPPARHDDPFEAGGVVYMTQPLDRPGALLG
;
A
#
# COMPACT_ATOMS: atom_id res chain seq x y z
N PRO A 1 16.17 -3.45 31.37
CA PRO A 1 16.19 -3.38 29.91
C PRO A 1 15.11 -4.28 29.34
N LEU A 2 14.47 -3.83 28.26
CA LEU A 2 13.42 -4.60 27.58
C LEU A 2 13.98 -5.68 26.63
N TYR A 3 15.30 -5.83 26.58
CA TYR A 3 15.96 -6.81 25.71
C TYR A 3 16.02 -8.18 26.38
N GLU A 4 15.29 -9.14 25.80
CA GLU A 4 15.35 -10.55 26.15
C GLU A 4 16.11 -11.32 25.06
N GLN A 5 17.39 -11.57 25.28
CA GLN A 5 18.31 -12.18 24.31
C GLN A 5 17.77 -13.48 23.71
N ASN A 6 17.25 -14.38 24.53
CA ASN A 6 16.76 -15.66 24.03
C ASN A 6 15.56 -15.51 23.08
N LYS A 7 14.66 -14.58 23.37
CA LYS A 7 13.53 -14.28 22.48
C LYS A 7 14.00 -13.62 21.19
N TYR A 8 14.97 -12.72 21.28
CA TYR A 8 15.51 -12.05 20.10
C TYR A 8 16.19 -13.06 19.16
N LEU A 9 17.08 -13.91 19.69
CA LEU A 9 17.79 -14.94 18.91
C LEU A 9 16.84 -16.01 18.34
N ALA A 10 15.68 -16.24 18.96
CA ALA A 10 14.64 -17.14 18.47
C ALA A 10 13.76 -16.50 17.38
N GLY A 11 13.86 -15.20 17.14
CA GLY A 11 13.11 -14.48 16.11
C GLY A 11 13.42 -14.99 14.71
N GLU A 12 12.41 -15.04 13.85
CA GLU A 12 12.53 -15.64 12.51
C GLU A 12 13.58 -14.93 11.66
N SER A 13 13.59 -13.59 11.62
CA SER A 13 14.59 -12.82 10.88
C SER A 13 16.01 -13.04 11.38
N VAL A 14 16.21 -13.25 12.70
CA VAL A 14 17.54 -13.52 13.27
C VAL A 14 18.00 -14.94 12.98
N ARG A 15 17.09 -15.90 12.97
CA ARG A 15 17.41 -17.30 12.63
C ARG A 15 17.87 -17.51 11.19
N GLN A 16 17.53 -16.59 10.30
CA GLN A 16 17.95 -16.60 8.89
C GLN A 16 19.36 -16.03 8.67
N LEU A 17 19.95 -15.38 9.69
CA LEU A 17 21.32 -14.86 9.61
C LEU A 17 22.35 -15.98 9.68
N ASP A 18 23.53 -15.73 9.14
CA ASP A 18 24.66 -16.63 9.19
C ASP A 18 25.05 -16.94 10.65
N ASP A 19 25.60 -18.13 10.91
CA ASP A 19 25.88 -18.62 12.25
C ASP A 19 26.90 -17.77 13.00
N ASP A 20 27.91 -17.21 12.32
CA ASP A 20 28.90 -16.31 12.90
C ASP A 20 28.27 -14.98 13.36
N VAL A 21 27.33 -14.44 12.58
CA VAL A 21 26.55 -13.22 12.94
C VAL A 21 25.68 -13.51 14.15
N ARG A 22 24.97 -14.63 14.18
CA ARG A 22 24.12 -15.04 15.31
C ARG A 22 24.94 -15.26 16.58
N THR A 23 26.10 -15.88 16.46
CA THR A 23 27.03 -16.09 17.57
C THR A 23 27.54 -14.75 18.11
N THR A 24 27.91 -13.84 17.23
CA THR A 24 28.36 -12.49 17.64
C THR A 24 27.24 -11.73 18.36
N ILE A 25 25.99 -11.82 17.88
CA ILE A 25 24.85 -11.21 18.58
C ILE A 25 24.61 -11.84 19.94
N ALA A 26 24.80 -13.16 20.08
CA ALA A 26 24.64 -13.86 21.33
C ALA A 26 25.73 -13.46 22.37
N GLU A 27 26.94 -13.22 21.93
CA GLU A 27 28.08 -12.85 22.80
C GLU A 27 28.11 -11.37 23.16
N GLN A 28 27.84 -10.49 22.19
CA GLN A 28 28.02 -9.04 22.31
C GLN A 28 26.71 -8.27 22.45
N GLY A 29 25.58 -8.92 22.17
CA GLY A 29 24.28 -8.27 22.08
C GLY A 29 24.11 -7.52 20.76
N ILE A 30 23.00 -6.75 20.67
CA ILE A 30 22.69 -5.93 19.50
C ILE A 30 22.18 -4.56 19.95
N ARG A 31 22.63 -3.51 19.26
CA ARG A 31 22.24 -2.14 19.59
C ARG A 31 20.81 -1.82 19.18
N ASN A 32 20.41 -2.20 17.99
CA ASN A 32 19.10 -1.90 17.42
C ASN A 32 18.33 -3.21 17.24
N GLY A 33 17.15 -3.30 17.85
CA GLY A 33 16.32 -4.51 17.77
C GLY A 33 15.65 -4.73 16.42
N LEU A 34 15.52 -3.68 15.61
CA LEU A 34 14.99 -3.72 14.25
C LEU A 34 15.93 -2.91 13.35
N LEU A 35 16.27 -3.46 12.19
CA LEU A 35 17.29 -2.91 11.30
C LEU A 35 16.77 -2.54 9.92
N THR A 36 15.74 -3.24 9.42
CA THR A 36 15.21 -3.06 8.07
C THR A 36 13.75 -2.70 8.09
N SER A 37 13.33 -1.84 7.15
CA SER A 37 11.94 -1.45 6.96
C SER A 37 11.68 -1.07 5.50
N VAL A 38 10.44 -1.16 5.09
CA VAL A 38 9.97 -0.57 3.83
C VAL A 38 9.02 0.57 4.17
N ALA A 39 9.48 1.81 3.93
CA ALA A 39 8.72 3.02 4.18
C ALA A 39 7.84 3.38 2.97
N PRO A 40 6.80 4.24 3.15
CA PRO A 40 5.93 4.66 2.04
C PRO A 40 6.64 5.43 0.93
N THR A 41 7.66 6.22 1.23
CA THR A 41 8.50 6.99 0.30
C THR A 41 7.76 7.90 -0.69
N GLY A 42 6.54 8.34 -0.35
CA GLY A 42 5.70 9.13 -1.25
C GLY A 42 6.32 10.47 -1.67
N THR A 43 6.89 11.23 -0.73
CA THR A 43 7.59 12.49 -1.04
C THR A 43 8.85 12.26 -1.86
N ILE A 44 9.59 11.18 -1.57
CA ILE A 44 10.77 10.79 -2.35
C ILE A 44 10.38 10.45 -3.79
N SER A 45 9.27 9.74 -3.99
CA SER A 45 8.70 9.43 -5.30
C SER A 45 8.47 10.71 -6.12
N ILE A 46 7.81 11.71 -5.52
CA ILE A 46 7.53 12.98 -6.19
C ILE A 46 8.83 13.70 -6.56
N PHE A 47 9.78 13.75 -5.64
CA PHE A 47 11.09 14.37 -5.88
C PHE A 47 11.90 13.65 -6.96
N ALA A 48 11.74 12.33 -7.07
CA ALA A 48 12.40 11.49 -8.08
C ALA A 48 11.59 11.40 -9.39
N ASP A 49 10.88 12.46 -9.76
CA ASP A 49 10.13 12.55 -11.02
C ASP A 49 8.95 11.58 -11.13
N ASN A 50 8.27 11.37 -9.99
CA ASN A 50 7.07 10.55 -9.88
C ASN A 50 7.27 9.08 -10.31
N VAL A 51 8.38 8.47 -9.89
CA VAL A 51 8.54 7.01 -9.92
C VAL A 51 7.62 6.37 -8.88
N SER A 52 7.30 5.10 -9.03
CA SER A 52 6.53 4.34 -8.04
C SER A 52 7.16 4.42 -6.65
N SER A 53 6.36 4.58 -5.61
CA SER A 53 6.81 4.77 -4.24
C SER A 53 6.87 3.45 -3.46
N GLY A 54 7.98 3.21 -2.76
CA GLY A 54 8.15 2.05 -1.90
C GLY A 54 7.88 0.73 -2.64
N LEU A 55 6.92 -0.03 -2.14
CA LEU A 55 6.47 -1.31 -2.70
C LEU A 55 5.14 -1.20 -3.47
N GLU A 56 4.68 0.02 -3.69
CA GLU A 56 3.39 0.24 -4.34
C GLU A 56 3.51 0.13 -5.87
N PRO A 57 2.52 -0.47 -6.56
CA PRO A 57 2.34 -0.19 -7.98
C PRO A 57 1.96 1.29 -8.15
N VAL A 58 2.13 1.83 -9.32
CA VAL A 58 1.62 3.18 -9.61
C VAL A 58 0.10 3.21 -9.42
N PHE A 59 -0.42 4.32 -8.91
CA PHE A 59 -1.86 4.47 -8.73
C PHE A 59 -2.59 4.40 -10.07
N SER A 60 -2.07 5.12 -11.06
CA SER A 60 -2.47 5.13 -12.45
C SER A 60 -1.32 5.69 -13.27
N PHE A 61 -1.23 5.35 -14.55
CA PHE A 61 -0.18 5.87 -15.43
C PHE A 61 -0.34 7.35 -15.73
N LYS A 62 -1.57 7.86 -15.75
CA LYS A 62 -1.92 9.28 -15.84
C LYS A 62 -3.04 9.59 -14.85
N TYR A 63 -2.90 10.68 -14.13
CA TYR A 63 -3.91 11.11 -13.16
C TYR A 63 -3.78 12.60 -12.86
N LYS A 64 -4.83 13.17 -12.28
CA LYS A 64 -4.85 14.55 -11.80
C LYS A 64 -4.60 14.59 -10.30
N ARG A 65 -3.71 15.46 -9.88
CA ARG A 65 -3.38 15.69 -8.47
C ARG A 65 -3.82 17.08 -8.05
N ASN A 66 -4.54 17.15 -6.95
CA ASN A 66 -4.89 18.41 -6.32
C ASN A 66 -3.76 18.84 -5.38
N VAL A 67 -3.02 19.87 -5.76
CA VAL A 67 -1.93 20.46 -4.99
C VAL A 67 -2.45 21.61 -4.16
N LEU A 68 -2.21 21.59 -2.84
CA LEU A 68 -2.53 22.70 -1.96
C LEU A 68 -1.47 23.78 -2.13
N MET A 69 -1.90 24.99 -2.52
CA MET A 69 -1.04 26.13 -2.69
C MET A 69 -0.83 26.88 -1.36
N PRO A 70 0.25 27.68 -1.22
CA PRO A 70 0.52 28.45 0.00
C PRO A 70 -0.59 29.43 0.41
N ASP A 71 -1.40 29.87 -0.54
CA ASP A 71 -2.56 30.76 -0.31
C ASP A 71 -3.84 30.01 0.14
N GLY A 72 -3.74 28.67 0.30
CA GLY A 72 -4.86 27.81 0.68
C GLY A 72 -5.74 27.37 -0.50
N SER A 73 -5.47 27.87 -1.71
CA SER A 73 -6.17 27.38 -2.92
C SER A 73 -5.70 25.98 -3.31
N ARG A 74 -6.46 25.30 -4.18
CA ARG A 74 -6.06 24.02 -4.76
C ARG A 74 -5.87 24.20 -6.26
N ARG A 75 -4.73 23.71 -6.76
CA ARG A 75 -4.45 23.65 -8.19
C ARG A 75 -4.42 22.20 -8.64
N GLU A 76 -5.11 21.91 -9.71
CA GLU A 76 -5.08 20.61 -10.36
C GLU A 76 -3.88 20.54 -11.30
N GLU A 77 -3.07 19.51 -11.14
CA GLU A 77 -1.88 19.24 -11.95
C GLU A 77 -2.01 17.88 -12.63
N ASP A 78 -1.69 17.84 -13.92
CA ASP A 78 -1.59 16.60 -14.67
C ASP A 78 -0.28 15.90 -14.32
N VAL A 79 -0.38 14.67 -13.85
CA VAL A 79 0.77 13.87 -13.42
C VAL A 79 0.78 12.56 -14.19
N SER A 80 1.96 12.14 -14.62
CA SER A 80 2.15 10.84 -15.23
C SER A 80 3.32 10.09 -14.59
N ASP A 81 3.24 8.77 -14.61
CA ASP A 81 4.29 7.90 -14.10
C ASP A 81 5.58 8.02 -14.91
N TYR A 82 6.72 7.91 -14.24
CA TYR A 82 8.04 8.01 -14.88
C TYR A 82 8.26 6.91 -15.91
N ALA A 83 7.98 5.65 -15.58
CA ALA A 83 8.18 4.52 -16.49
C ALA A 83 7.26 4.61 -17.70
N TYR A 84 6.03 5.08 -17.52
CA TYR A 84 5.08 5.35 -18.59
C TYR A 84 5.63 6.39 -19.57
N ARG A 85 6.14 7.53 -19.08
CA ARG A 85 6.74 8.57 -19.93
C ARG A 85 7.98 8.07 -20.65
N LEU A 86 8.85 7.31 -19.95
CA LEU A 86 10.04 6.73 -20.52
C LEU A 86 9.70 5.78 -21.66
N TYR A 87 8.73 4.88 -21.45
CA TYR A 87 8.29 3.93 -22.47
C TYR A 87 7.79 4.64 -23.74
N HIS A 88 6.91 5.63 -23.60
CA HIS A 88 6.39 6.36 -24.76
C HIS A 88 7.44 7.23 -25.45
N ARG A 89 8.43 7.73 -24.72
CA ARG A 89 9.57 8.44 -25.32
C ARG A 89 10.44 7.52 -26.18
N GLU A 90 10.66 6.28 -25.76
CA GLU A 90 11.53 5.32 -26.47
C GLU A 90 10.80 4.63 -27.63
N TYR A 91 9.52 4.31 -27.47
CA TYR A 91 8.76 3.50 -28.42
C TYR A 91 7.69 4.28 -29.21
N GLY A 92 7.46 5.54 -28.87
CA GLY A 92 6.48 6.41 -29.51
C GLY A 92 5.18 6.56 -28.71
N GLU A 93 4.57 7.75 -28.79
CA GLU A 93 3.40 8.14 -27.97
C GLU A 93 2.16 7.27 -28.17
N ASN A 94 2.01 6.66 -29.35
CA ASN A 94 0.85 5.83 -29.69
C ASN A 94 1.11 4.33 -29.53
N THR A 95 2.27 3.93 -28.97
CA THR A 95 2.58 2.53 -28.75
C THR A 95 1.73 1.96 -27.64
N ALA A 96 1.06 0.83 -27.87
CA ALA A 96 0.30 0.14 -26.84
C ALA A 96 1.22 -0.33 -25.70
N LEU A 97 0.74 -0.19 -24.46
CA LEU A 97 1.46 -0.70 -23.30
C LEU A 97 1.48 -2.23 -23.33
N THR A 98 2.55 -2.82 -22.81
CA THR A 98 2.65 -4.27 -22.64
C THR A 98 1.97 -4.71 -21.35
N ASP A 99 1.70 -6.01 -21.19
CA ASP A 99 1.10 -6.60 -20.00
C ASP A 99 1.94 -6.41 -18.71
N ALA A 100 3.18 -5.96 -18.84
CA ALA A 100 4.02 -5.60 -17.70
C ALA A 100 3.61 -4.27 -17.05
N PHE A 101 2.85 -3.44 -17.75
CA PHE A 101 2.31 -2.20 -17.20
C PHE A 101 1.02 -2.47 -16.42
N VAL A 102 1.16 -2.67 -15.12
CA VAL A 102 0.04 -2.85 -14.18
C VAL A 102 0.00 -1.68 -13.20
N ASP A 103 -1.19 -1.30 -12.78
CA ASP A 103 -1.42 -0.25 -11.79
C ASP A 103 -2.20 -0.75 -10.58
N ALA A 104 -2.37 0.12 -9.59
CA ALA A 104 -3.06 -0.23 -8.35
C ALA A 104 -4.55 -0.57 -8.54
N GLN A 105 -5.15 -0.19 -9.66
CA GLN A 105 -6.56 -0.41 -9.96
C GLN A 105 -6.79 -1.77 -10.63
N THR A 106 -5.81 -2.25 -11.38
CA THR A 106 -5.89 -3.52 -12.12
C THR A 106 -5.49 -4.74 -11.29
N LEU A 107 -4.66 -4.54 -10.25
CA LEU A 107 -4.22 -5.61 -9.36
C LEU A 107 -5.31 -6.00 -8.36
N THR A 108 -5.43 -7.30 -8.10
CA THR A 108 -6.36 -7.80 -7.08
C THR A 108 -5.83 -7.59 -5.67
N PRO A 109 -6.68 -7.53 -4.63
CA PRO A 109 -6.23 -7.49 -3.24
C PRO A 109 -5.26 -8.62 -2.88
N THR A 110 -5.46 -9.80 -3.46
CA THR A 110 -4.57 -10.96 -3.26
C THR A 110 -3.17 -10.72 -3.82
N ASP A 111 -3.04 -10.05 -4.96
CA ASP A 111 -1.74 -9.72 -5.56
C ASP A 111 -0.97 -8.73 -4.67
N HIS A 112 -1.68 -7.72 -4.14
CA HIS A 112 -1.11 -6.78 -3.19
C HIS A 112 -0.59 -7.47 -1.92
N ILE A 113 -1.37 -8.39 -1.33
CA ILE A 113 -0.98 -9.13 -0.12
C ILE A 113 0.21 -10.04 -0.42
N ARG A 114 0.18 -10.78 -1.53
CA ARG A 114 1.27 -11.68 -1.93
C ARG A 114 2.59 -10.93 -2.08
N MET A 115 2.58 -9.78 -2.74
CA MET A 115 3.77 -8.94 -2.87
C MET A 115 4.28 -8.48 -1.50
N GLN A 116 3.40 -7.98 -0.64
CA GLN A 116 3.75 -7.54 0.70
C GLN A 116 4.33 -8.68 1.54
N ALA A 117 3.69 -9.83 1.56
CA ALA A 117 4.12 -11.00 2.32
C ALA A 117 5.49 -11.53 1.85
N THR A 118 5.71 -11.57 0.53
CA THR A 118 6.99 -11.98 -0.05
C THR A 118 8.13 -11.08 0.45
N VAL A 119 7.94 -9.77 0.46
CA VAL A 119 8.95 -8.82 0.96
C VAL A 119 9.07 -8.88 2.49
N GLN A 120 7.92 -9.05 3.20
CA GLN A 120 7.90 -9.11 4.66
C GLN A 120 8.78 -10.24 5.22
N ALA A 121 8.92 -11.35 4.49
CA ALA A 121 9.79 -12.46 4.90
C ALA A 121 11.26 -12.05 5.08
N TYR A 122 11.69 -10.97 4.44
CA TYR A 122 13.08 -10.47 4.47
C TYR A 122 13.25 -9.16 5.25
N ILE A 123 12.16 -8.63 5.82
CA ILE A 123 12.14 -7.33 6.53
C ILE A 123 11.76 -7.57 7.98
N ASP A 124 12.58 -7.09 8.91
CA ASP A 124 12.38 -7.29 10.34
C ASP A 124 11.34 -6.33 10.95
N SER A 125 11.10 -5.16 10.36
CA SER A 125 9.98 -4.27 10.68
C SER A 125 8.76 -4.57 9.81
N ALA A 126 7.64 -3.89 10.05
CA ALA A 126 6.49 -3.95 9.16
C ALA A 126 6.81 -3.31 7.80
N VAL A 127 6.26 -3.89 6.74
CA VAL A 127 6.32 -3.35 5.37
C VAL A 127 5.13 -2.43 5.16
N SER A 128 5.39 -1.19 4.74
CA SER A 128 4.32 -0.27 4.36
C SER A 128 3.85 -0.58 2.94
N LYS A 129 2.61 -1.02 2.84
CA LYS A 129 1.94 -1.25 1.55
C LYS A 129 0.43 -1.09 1.69
N THR A 130 -0.17 -0.48 0.67
CA THR A 130 -1.62 -0.34 0.55
C THR A 130 -2.20 -1.50 -0.27
N VAL A 131 -3.29 -2.06 0.21
CA VAL A 131 -4.15 -2.98 -0.54
C VAL A 131 -5.35 -2.18 -1.05
N ASN A 132 -5.40 -1.95 -2.35
CA ASN A 132 -6.55 -1.30 -2.97
C ASN A 132 -7.71 -2.30 -3.07
N VAL A 133 -8.90 -1.85 -2.69
CA VAL A 133 -10.11 -2.66 -2.72
C VAL A 133 -11.21 -1.95 -3.51
N PRO A 134 -12.12 -2.69 -4.15
CA PRO A 134 -13.27 -2.11 -4.83
C PRO A 134 -14.15 -1.28 -3.88
N GLU A 135 -14.81 -0.26 -4.41
CA GLU A 135 -15.73 0.59 -3.65
C GLU A 135 -16.90 -0.20 -3.05
N ASP A 136 -17.38 -1.20 -3.79
CA ASP A 136 -18.51 -2.07 -3.44
C ASP A 136 -18.12 -3.34 -2.70
N ILE A 137 -16.89 -3.45 -2.20
CA ILE A 137 -16.45 -4.65 -1.48
C ILE A 137 -17.34 -4.95 -0.28
N GLY A 138 -17.86 -6.17 -0.20
CA GLY A 138 -18.64 -6.64 0.93
C GLY A 138 -17.78 -6.90 2.18
N PHE A 139 -18.39 -6.82 3.36
CA PHE A 139 -17.69 -6.94 4.64
C PHE A 139 -16.91 -8.26 4.79
N GLU A 140 -17.48 -9.39 4.38
CA GLU A 140 -16.79 -10.69 4.50
C GLU A 140 -15.53 -10.74 3.63
N ALA A 141 -15.60 -10.28 2.38
CA ALA A 141 -14.43 -10.19 1.50
C ALA A 141 -13.38 -9.21 2.05
N PHE A 142 -13.82 -8.10 2.65
CA PHE A 142 -12.93 -7.15 3.29
C PHE A 142 -12.23 -7.75 4.52
N LYS A 143 -12.95 -8.47 5.38
CA LYS A 143 -12.40 -9.20 6.52
C LYS A 143 -11.36 -10.23 6.09
N ASP A 144 -11.65 -10.97 5.03
CA ASP A 144 -10.78 -12.03 4.52
C ASP A 144 -9.42 -11.48 4.02
N ILE A 145 -9.36 -10.23 3.57
CA ILE A 145 -8.11 -9.54 3.23
C ILE A 145 -7.17 -9.45 4.44
N TYR A 146 -7.71 -9.07 5.61
CA TYR A 146 -6.91 -9.00 6.84
C TYR A 146 -6.48 -10.36 7.34
N LEU A 147 -7.36 -11.35 7.27
CA LEU A 147 -7.02 -12.73 7.63
C LEU A 147 -5.93 -13.29 6.70
N ALA A 148 -6.07 -13.11 5.39
CA ALA A 148 -5.08 -13.56 4.43
C ALA A 148 -3.71 -12.89 4.63
N ALA A 149 -3.68 -11.60 4.96
CA ALA A 149 -2.43 -10.90 5.26
C ALA A 149 -1.77 -11.45 6.54
N TYR A 150 -2.56 -11.70 7.58
CA TYR A 150 -2.06 -12.30 8.83
C TYR A 150 -1.51 -13.71 8.61
N GLU A 151 -2.26 -14.57 7.91
CA GLU A 151 -1.86 -15.95 7.60
C GLU A 151 -0.59 -16.02 6.76
N GLN A 152 -0.37 -15.04 5.89
CA GLN A 152 0.84 -14.93 5.07
C GLN A 152 2.01 -14.23 5.81
N GLY A 153 1.88 -13.93 7.10
CA GLY A 153 2.96 -13.38 7.92
C GLY A 153 3.21 -11.89 7.77
N CYS A 154 2.27 -11.12 7.19
CA CYS A 154 2.38 -9.67 7.18
C CYS A 154 2.30 -9.12 8.62
N LYS A 155 3.20 -8.20 8.97
CA LYS A 155 3.25 -7.56 10.30
C LYS A 155 2.33 -6.35 10.42
N GLY A 156 1.77 -5.89 9.33
CA GLY A 156 0.80 -4.81 9.24
C GLY A 156 0.15 -4.80 7.86
N ILE A 157 -1.00 -4.16 7.74
CA ILE A 157 -1.73 -4.02 6.49
C ILE A 157 -2.48 -2.68 6.50
N THR A 158 -2.54 -2.03 5.35
CA THR A 158 -3.35 -0.85 5.12
C THR A 158 -4.25 -1.12 3.92
N THR A 159 -5.53 -0.80 4.02
CA THR A 159 -6.46 -0.89 2.89
C THR A 159 -6.87 0.50 2.44
N TYR A 160 -7.09 0.65 1.14
CA TYR A 160 -7.67 1.85 0.54
C TYR A 160 -8.94 1.45 -0.22
N ARG A 161 -10.06 2.04 0.19
CA ARG A 161 -11.36 1.94 -0.47
C ARG A 161 -11.75 3.33 -0.97
N PRO A 162 -11.99 3.52 -2.28
CA PRO A 162 -12.51 4.77 -2.78
C PRO A 162 -13.83 5.14 -2.10
N ASN A 163 -14.05 6.43 -1.84
CA ASN A 163 -15.31 6.91 -1.27
C ASN A 163 -15.52 8.41 -1.59
N ASP A 164 -16.76 8.84 -1.60
CA ASP A 164 -17.14 10.22 -1.91
C ASP A 164 -17.02 11.19 -0.72
N VAL A 165 -16.90 10.66 0.51
CA VAL A 165 -16.93 11.47 1.75
C VAL A 165 -15.61 12.20 1.99
N THR A 166 -14.49 11.48 1.87
CA THR A 166 -13.16 12.06 2.08
C THR A 166 -12.60 12.70 0.82
N GLY A 167 -13.22 12.46 -0.32
CA GLY A 167 -12.75 12.87 -1.64
C GLY A 167 -11.46 12.12 -2.03
N SER A 168 -11.26 11.91 -3.30
CA SER A 168 -10.01 11.36 -3.81
C SER A 168 -8.99 12.47 -4.01
N VAL A 169 -7.80 12.32 -3.43
CA VAL A 169 -6.65 13.20 -3.71
C VAL A 169 -6.15 12.98 -5.15
N LEU A 170 -6.36 11.79 -5.67
CA LEU A 170 -5.97 11.36 -7.01
C LEU A 170 -7.24 10.97 -7.78
N ARG A 171 -7.41 11.50 -8.98
CA ARG A 171 -8.52 11.17 -9.88
C ARG A 171 -7.97 10.64 -11.19
N THR A 172 -8.44 9.49 -11.60
CA THR A 172 -8.20 8.96 -12.94
C THR A 172 -9.18 9.60 -13.91
N GLU A 173 -8.73 9.94 -15.12
CA GLU A 173 -9.68 10.27 -16.20
C GLU A 173 -10.44 8.99 -16.57
N PRO A 174 -11.77 9.07 -16.77
CA PRO A 174 -12.52 7.92 -17.21
C PRO A 174 -12.03 7.52 -18.60
N THR A 175 -11.39 6.37 -18.69
CA THR A 175 -11.15 5.70 -19.99
C THR A 175 -12.51 5.44 -20.60
N LYS A 176 -12.77 6.03 -21.75
CA LYS A 176 -13.93 5.69 -22.59
C LYS A 176 -13.70 4.28 -23.16
N ASP A 177 -13.96 3.27 -22.39
CA ASP A 177 -14.15 1.93 -22.92
C ASP A 177 -15.64 1.59 -22.93
N THR A 178 -16.14 1.62 -24.14
CA THR A 178 -17.47 1.23 -24.56
C THR A 178 -17.56 -0.29 -24.51
N SER A 179 -18.03 -0.85 -23.42
CA SER A 179 -18.84 -2.10 -23.39
C SER A 179 -18.98 -2.63 -21.96
N GLN A 180 -19.90 -2.07 -21.20
CA GLN A 180 -20.51 -2.81 -20.09
C GLN A 180 -22.00 -2.80 -20.31
N SER A 181 -22.52 -4.00 -20.57
CA SER A 181 -23.95 -4.28 -20.61
C SER A 181 -24.56 -3.98 -19.25
N GLU A 182 -25.56 -3.10 -19.25
CA GLU A 182 -26.38 -2.83 -18.09
C GLU A 182 -27.06 -4.11 -17.59
N LEU A 183 -26.76 -4.49 -16.35
CA LEU A 183 -27.59 -5.39 -15.57
C LEU A 183 -28.52 -4.54 -14.71
N PRO A 184 -29.83 -4.80 -14.69
CA PRO A 184 -30.76 -4.01 -13.91
C PRO A 184 -30.62 -4.33 -12.43
N LEU A 185 -30.25 -3.33 -11.63
CA LEU A 185 -30.29 -3.35 -10.19
C LEU A 185 -31.61 -2.75 -9.71
N ASP A 186 -32.60 -3.62 -9.54
CA ASP A 186 -33.77 -3.33 -8.73
C ASP A 186 -33.62 -4.08 -7.40
N THR A 187 -33.16 -3.40 -6.37
CA THR A 187 -33.56 -3.55 -4.96
C THR A 187 -32.68 -2.63 -4.09
N PRO A 188 -33.24 -1.71 -3.31
CA PRO A 188 -32.43 -0.94 -2.36
C PRO A 188 -31.98 -1.83 -1.19
N PRO A 189 -30.72 -1.75 -0.77
CA PRO A 189 -30.25 -2.51 0.39
C PRO A 189 -30.87 -1.99 1.67
N ALA A 190 -31.26 -2.91 2.54
CA ALA A 190 -31.72 -2.62 3.88
C ALA A 190 -30.65 -1.90 4.70
N ARG A 191 -31.03 -0.83 5.40
CA ARG A 191 -30.14 -0.14 6.35
C ARG A 191 -29.73 -1.10 7.45
N HIS A 192 -28.45 -1.42 7.52
CA HIS A 192 -27.81 -1.94 8.72
C HIS A 192 -27.06 -0.79 9.39
N ASP A 193 -27.29 -0.61 10.70
CA ASP A 193 -26.56 0.33 11.56
C ASP A 193 -25.14 -0.21 11.84
N ASP A 194 -24.38 -0.51 10.79
CA ASP A 194 -23.00 -0.97 10.92
C ASP A 194 -22.06 0.24 10.76
N PRO A 195 -21.20 0.53 11.78
CA PRO A 195 -20.27 1.65 11.72
C PRO A 195 -19.26 1.58 10.57
N PHE A 196 -19.23 0.47 9.82
CA PHE A 196 -18.38 0.29 8.62
C PHE A 196 -19.04 0.74 7.31
N GLU A 197 -20.32 1.11 7.28
CA GLU A 197 -20.98 1.66 6.09
C GLU A 197 -20.60 3.12 5.75
N ALA A 198 -19.97 3.84 6.66
CA ALA A 198 -19.42 5.14 6.37
C ALA A 198 -18.04 4.96 5.73
N GLY A 199 -18.00 4.87 4.40
CA GLY A 199 -16.78 4.72 3.59
C GLY A 199 -15.63 5.61 4.07
N GLY A 200 -14.74 5.07 4.88
CA GLY A 200 -13.56 5.72 5.41
C GLY A 200 -12.31 4.91 5.10
N VAL A 201 -11.17 5.57 5.10
CA VAL A 201 -9.88 4.89 5.13
C VAL A 201 -9.75 4.28 6.51
N VAL A 202 -9.81 2.96 6.61
CA VAL A 202 -9.57 2.26 7.87
C VAL A 202 -8.08 2.04 7.99
N TYR A 203 -7.44 2.85 8.81
CA TYR A 203 -6.08 2.59 9.25
C TYR A 203 -6.16 1.69 10.48
N MET A 204 -5.82 0.41 10.34
CA MET A 204 -5.43 -0.39 11.48
C MET A 204 -3.99 -0.03 11.83
N THR A 205 -3.81 1.09 12.51
CA THR A 205 -2.57 1.33 13.23
C THR A 205 -2.48 0.32 14.37
N GLN A 206 -1.28 -0.18 14.65
CA GLN A 206 -1.03 -0.94 15.89
C GLN A 206 -1.67 -0.22 17.09
N PRO A 207 -2.11 -0.95 18.13
CA PRO A 207 -2.72 -0.34 19.31
C PRO A 207 -1.90 0.85 19.79
N LEU A 208 -2.58 1.94 20.09
CA LEU A 208 -2.05 3.26 20.45
C LEU A 208 -1.26 3.31 21.78
N ASP A 209 -0.77 2.20 22.29
CA ASP A 209 -0.02 2.10 23.54
C ASP A 209 1.49 2.36 23.39
N ARG A 210 1.94 2.95 22.28
CA ARG A 210 3.32 3.46 22.18
C ARG A 210 3.31 4.99 22.12
N PRO A 211 3.63 5.66 23.23
CA PRO A 211 4.00 7.07 23.19
C PRO A 211 5.27 7.19 22.33
N GLY A 212 5.17 7.81 21.17
CA GLY A 212 6.32 8.09 20.30
C GLY A 212 6.22 7.65 18.84
N ALA A 213 5.11 7.06 18.40
CA ALA A 213 4.91 6.69 16.99
C ALA A 213 4.17 7.78 16.19
N LEU A 214 4.36 9.03 16.54
CA LEU A 214 3.99 10.17 15.75
C LEU A 214 5.28 10.82 15.30
N LEU A 215 5.53 10.74 14.01
CA LEU A 215 6.42 11.57 13.20
C LEU A 215 7.19 10.72 12.21
N GLY A 216 6.65 10.64 11.03
CA GLY A 216 7.30 10.18 9.84
C GLY A 216 6.39 10.34 8.66
#